data_41ecca6a31fead89b57ca61a6efb519d
#
_entry.id   41ecca6a31fead89b57ca61a6efb519d
#
_cell.length_a   1.000
_cell.length_b   1.000
_cell.length_c   1.000
_cell.angle_alpha   90.00
_cell.angle_beta   90.00
_cell.angle_gamma   90.00
#
_symmetry.space_group_name_H-M   'P 1'
#
loop_
_entity.id
_entity.type
_entity.pdbx_description
1 polymer ?
#
loop_
_entity_poly.entity_id
_entity_poly.type
_entity_poly.pdbx_seq_one_letter_code
_entity_poly.pdbx_strand_id
1 'polypeptide(L)'
;MSITQGSLDCPIHPSMPEPAEQLQQIYVAGFELKVFDRFPKCVGVVRDNCIALLVPAADGLQMLGTPGWLMGEAVGVLVETGGRRVFQAKQEVVEATPERLEALRLFREHLERLLRGTS
;
A
#
# COMPACT_ATOMS: atom_id res chain seq x y z
N MET A 1 -19.23 -29.15 -18.98
CA MET A 1 -19.11 -28.70 -19.03
C MET A 1 -18.99 -28.20 -18.87
N SER A 2 -18.84 -28.11 -18.75
CA SER A 2 -18.52 -27.42 -18.72
C SER A 2 -18.31 -26.84 -18.57
N ILE A 3 -18.12 -26.78 -18.43
CA ILE A 3 -17.83 -26.07 -18.36
C ILE A 3 -17.67 -25.36 -18.43
N THR A 4 -17.63 -25.42 -18.24
CA THR A 4 -17.42 -24.63 -18.38
C THR A 4 -17.41 -23.90 -18.36
N GLN A 5 -17.30 -23.76 -18.16
CA GLN A 5 -17.17 -22.97 -18.27
C GLN A 5 -16.96 -22.16 -18.26
N GLY A 6 -16.91 -22.30 -18.03
CA GLY A 6 -16.55 -21.39 -18.14
C GLY A 6 -16.20 -20.88 -18.28
N SER A 7 -16.06 -21.04 -18.22
CA SER A 7 -15.59 -20.45 -18.51
C SER A 7 -15.42 -19.81 -18.90
N LEU A 8 -15.37 -19.83 -18.92
CA LEU A 8 -15.18 -19.17 -19.38
C LEU A 8 -15.09 -18.32 -19.47
N ASP A 9 -15.07 -18.19 -19.20
CA ASP A 9 -14.94 -17.32 -19.25
C ASP A 9 -14.43 -16.61 -19.31
N CYS A 10 -14.04 -16.70 -19.33
CA CYS A 10 -13.38 -16.02 -19.33
C CYS A 10 -13.00 -15.25 -19.64
N PRO A 11 -12.78 -14.89 -19.73
CA PRO A 11 -12.44 -14.01 -20.05
C PRO A 11 -11.79 -13.36 -20.06
N ILE A 12 -11.88 -13.40 -19.91
CA ILE A 12 -11.02 -12.87 -19.70
C ILE A 12 -10.55 -11.62 -19.94
N HIS A 13 -10.53 -10.72 -19.42
CA HIS A 13 -10.00 -9.64 -19.58
C HIS A 13 -8.92 -9.54 -18.84
N PRO A 14 -8.19 -9.70 -19.29
CA PRO A 14 -7.02 -10.08 -18.77
C PRO A 14 -6.10 -9.04 -18.30
N SER A 15 -6.20 -7.91 -18.72
CA SER A 15 -5.20 -6.94 -18.37
C SER A 15 -5.49 -6.21 -17.08
N MET A 16 -6.59 -6.53 -16.41
CA MET A 16 -6.92 -5.85 -15.17
C MET A 16 -6.80 -6.79 -14.01
N PRO A 17 -5.77 -6.58 -13.16
CA PRO A 17 -5.60 -7.45 -12.00
C PRO A 17 -6.70 -7.21 -11.00
N GLU A 18 -7.11 -8.29 -10.36
CA GLU A 18 -8.12 -8.21 -9.33
C GLU A 18 -7.49 -7.78 -8.02
N PRO A 19 -8.20 -6.99 -7.21
CA PRO A 19 -7.63 -6.54 -5.93
C PRO A 19 -7.18 -7.69 -5.04
N ALA A 20 -7.94 -8.79 -5.00
CA ALA A 20 -7.54 -9.92 -4.16
C ALA A 20 -6.22 -10.52 -4.62
N GLU A 21 -6.02 -10.63 -5.92
CA GLU A 21 -4.78 -11.13 -6.46
C GLU A 21 -3.62 -10.21 -6.12
N GLN A 22 -3.85 -8.91 -6.24
CA GLN A 22 -2.80 -7.95 -5.93
C GLN A 22 -2.43 -8.01 -4.46
N LEU A 23 -3.41 -8.14 -3.58
CA LEU A 23 -3.13 -8.25 -2.16
C LEU A 23 -2.32 -9.51 -1.85
N GLN A 24 -2.63 -10.61 -2.53
CA GLN A 24 -1.87 -11.83 -2.32
C GLN A 24 -0.43 -11.67 -2.78
N GLN A 25 -0.21 -11.02 -3.92
CA GLN A 25 1.15 -10.78 -4.39
C GLN A 25 1.93 -9.89 -3.45
N ILE A 26 1.25 -8.89 -2.90
CA ILE A 26 1.88 -7.99 -1.94
C ILE A 26 2.27 -8.75 -0.68
N TYR A 27 1.38 -9.60 -0.19
CA TYR A 27 1.65 -10.39 1.01
C TYR A 27 2.82 -11.34 0.77
N VAL A 28 2.84 -12.00 -0.37
CA VAL A 28 3.91 -12.94 -0.71
C VAL A 28 5.25 -12.23 -0.84
N ALA A 29 5.23 -10.97 -1.26
CA ALA A 29 6.46 -10.19 -1.41
C ALA A 29 7.04 -9.72 -0.08
N GLY A 30 6.36 -10.01 1.03
CA GLY A 30 6.91 -9.70 2.35
C GLY A 30 6.26 -8.53 3.05
N PHE A 31 5.21 -7.99 2.48
CA PHE A 31 4.48 -6.92 3.14
C PHE A 31 3.43 -7.47 4.08
N GLU A 32 3.17 -6.73 5.13
CA GLU A 32 2.14 -7.08 6.08
C GLU A 32 0.87 -6.33 5.73
N LEU A 33 -0.28 -6.99 5.83
CA LEU A 33 -1.56 -6.35 5.55
C LEU A 33 -2.25 -6.03 6.86
N LYS A 34 -2.85 -4.83 6.91
CA LYS A 34 -3.47 -4.34 8.11
C LYS A 34 -4.79 -3.67 7.76
N VAL A 35 -5.77 -3.77 8.69
CA VAL A 35 -7.05 -3.11 8.52
C VAL A 35 -7.20 -2.10 9.64
N PHE A 36 -7.64 -0.90 9.29
CA PHE A 36 -7.81 0.17 10.26
C PHE A 36 -9.28 0.55 10.36
N ASP A 37 -9.76 0.74 11.58
CA ASP A 37 -11.14 1.15 11.80
C ASP A 37 -11.44 2.49 11.18
N ARG A 38 -10.44 3.37 11.14
CA ARG A 38 -10.61 4.71 10.59
C ARG A 38 -10.75 4.71 9.08
N PHE A 39 -10.25 3.66 8.43
CA PHE A 39 -10.25 3.60 6.97
C PHE A 39 -10.84 2.27 6.54
N PRO A 40 -12.17 2.10 6.72
CA PRO A 40 -12.78 0.79 6.49
C PRO A 40 -12.72 0.31 5.05
N LYS A 41 -12.54 1.22 4.10
CA LYS A 41 -12.47 0.83 2.70
C LYS A 41 -11.04 0.66 2.22
N CYS A 42 -10.07 0.80 3.11
CA CYS A 42 -8.66 0.72 2.75
C CYS A 42 -8.02 -0.49 3.37
N VAL A 43 -6.97 -0.97 2.72
CA VAL A 43 -6.09 -1.98 3.30
C VAL A 43 -4.73 -1.33 3.51
N GLY A 44 -4.22 -1.43 4.73
CA GLY A 44 -2.89 -0.93 5.01
C GLY A 44 -1.84 -1.96 4.66
N VAL A 45 -0.78 -1.51 4.01
CA VAL A 45 0.35 -2.36 3.64
C VAL A 45 1.55 -1.84 4.41
N VAL A 46 2.18 -2.71 5.18
CA VAL A 46 3.23 -2.30 6.13
C VAL A 46 4.48 -3.13 5.90
N ARG A 47 5.62 -2.48 5.91
CA ARG A 47 6.93 -3.13 5.95
C ARG A 47 7.95 -2.10 6.43
N ASP A 48 8.83 -2.55 7.35
CA ASP A 48 9.90 -1.68 7.89
C ASP A 48 9.35 -0.37 8.43
N ASN A 49 8.23 -0.44 9.12
CA ASN A 49 7.55 0.72 9.70
C ASN A 49 7.00 1.71 8.69
N CYS A 50 7.06 1.37 7.41
CA CYS A 50 6.43 2.18 6.38
C CYS A 50 5.03 1.65 6.12
N ILE A 51 4.10 2.53 5.82
CA ILE A 51 2.71 2.15 5.62
C ILE A 51 2.11 2.90 4.45
N ALA A 52 1.34 2.19 3.65
CA ALA A 52 0.55 2.78 2.57
C ALA A 52 -0.87 2.26 2.69
N LEU A 53 -1.82 3.11 2.35
CA LEU A 53 -3.22 2.71 2.33
C LEU A 53 -3.63 2.47 0.88
N LEU A 54 -4.24 1.33 0.63
CA LEU A 54 -4.69 0.97 -0.71
C LEU A 54 -6.20 0.91 -0.74
N VAL A 55 -6.77 1.40 -1.84
CA VAL A 55 -8.22 1.35 -2.06
C VAL A 55 -8.49 0.67 -3.39
N PRO A 56 -9.59 -0.07 -3.51
CA PRO A 56 -9.99 -0.62 -4.80
C PRO A 56 -10.38 0.50 -5.76
N ALA A 57 -9.96 0.36 -6.99
CA ALA A 57 -10.29 1.30 -8.04
C ALA A 57 -10.63 0.52 -9.29
N ALA A 58 -10.97 1.23 -10.36
CA ALA A 58 -11.39 0.58 -11.60
C ALA A 58 -10.29 -0.29 -12.18
N ASP A 59 -9.04 0.13 -12.02
CA ASP A 59 -7.89 -0.57 -12.60
C ASP A 59 -7.18 -1.45 -11.60
N GLY A 60 -7.79 -1.77 -10.47
CA GLY A 60 -7.13 -2.51 -9.42
C GLY A 60 -6.91 -1.63 -8.21
N LEU A 61 -5.98 -2.03 -7.36
CA LEU A 61 -5.71 -1.28 -6.15
C LEU A 61 -4.91 -0.02 -6.45
N GLN A 62 -5.26 1.06 -5.77
CA GLN A 62 -4.55 2.32 -5.89
C GLN A 62 -4.08 2.77 -4.52
N MET A 63 -2.95 3.46 -4.51
CA MET A 63 -2.42 4.02 -3.28
C MET A 63 -3.17 5.31 -2.95
N LEU A 64 -3.70 5.37 -1.73
CA LEU A 64 -4.42 6.55 -1.27
C LEU A 64 -3.41 7.50 -0.66
N GLY A 65 -3.15 8.61 -1.33
CA GLY A 65 -2.15 9.55 -0.88
C GLY A 65 -0.74 8.99 -1.04
N THR A 66 0.15 9.42 -0.19
CA THR A 66 1.53 8.96 -0.22
C THR A 66 1.80 8.06 0.98
N PRO A 67 2.78 7.16 0.87
CA PRO A 67 3.14 6.33 2.02
C PRO A 67 3.64 7.18 3.19
N GLY A 68 3.43 6.68 4.39
CA GLY A 68 3.85 7.35 5.59
C GLY A 68 4.57 6.42 6.53
N TRP A 69 4.76 6.89 7.75
CA TRP A 69 5.45 6.13 8.80
C TRP A 69 4.41 5.60 9.77
N LEU A 70 4.50 4.32 10.08
CA LEU A 70 3.53 3.72 10.99
C LEU A 70 3.89 4.13 12.41
N MET A 71 2.95 4.78 13.08
CA MET A 71 3.11 5.25 14.44
C MET A 71 2.01 4.66 15.29
N GLY A 72 2.28 3.46 15.83
CA GLY A 72 1.24 2.71 16.54
C GLY A 72 0.11 2.34 15.61
N GLU A 73 -1.05 2.89 15.87
CA GLU A 73 -2.24 2.65 15.02
C GLU A 73 -2.50 3.82 14.09
N ALA A 74 -1.55 4.74 13.96
CA ALA A 74 -1.76 5.94 13.16
C ALA A 74 -0.74 5.99 12.03
N VAL A 75 -1.09 6.74 10.99
CA VAL A 75 -0.22 6.95 9.84
C VAL A 75 0.42 8.32 10.00
N GLY A 76 1.75 8.33 10.14
CA GLY A 76 2.48 9.58 10.23
C GLY A 76 2.76 10.14 8.86
N VAL A 77 2.36 11.37 8.63
CA VAL A 77 2.52 12.04 7.35
C VAL A 77 3.82 12.83 7.37
N LEU A 78 4.58 12.74 6.29
CA LEU A 78 5.83 13.47 6.18
C LEU A 78 5.53 14.94 5.97
N VAL A 79 6.00 15.77 6.90
CA VAL A 79 5.83 17.21 6.80
C VAL A 79 7.14 17.90 7.07
N GLU A 80 7.26 19.11 6.58
CA GLU A 80 8.43 19.93 6.82
C GLU A 80 8.04 21.09 7.72
N THR A 81 8.74 21.23 8.83
CA THR A 81 8.43 22.30 9.76
C THR A 81 9.73 22.80 10.37
N GLY A 82 9.91 24.12 10.38
CA GLY A 82 11.12 24.71 10.95
C GLY A 82 12.39 24.24 10.29
N GLY A 83 12.35 23.93 9.00
CA GLY A 83 13.52 23.44 8.30
C GLY A 83 13.85 21.98 8.54
N ARG A 84 12.96 21.27 9.19
CA ARG A 84 13.18 19.86 9.52
C ARG A 84 12.05 19.02 8.94
N ARG A 85 12.38 17.80 8.58
CA ARG A 85 11.37 16.84 8.12
C ARG A 85 11.01 15.91 9.25
N VAL A 86 9.71 15.76 9.48
CA VAL A 86 9.21 14.89 10.54
C VAL A 86 7.99 14.13 10.02
N PHE A 87 7.74 12.99 10.64
CA PHE A 87 6.47 12.28 10.43
C PHE A 87 5.54 12.68 11.56
N GLN A 88 4.37 13.16 11.21
CA GLN A 88 3.43 13.70 12.20
C GLN A 88 2.11 12.96 12.13
N ALA A 89 1.61 12.53 13.28
CA ALA A 89 0.33 11.88 13.42
C ALA A 89 -0.31 12.37 14.69
N LYS A 90 -1.43 13.08 14.56
CA LYS A 90 -2.14 13.62 15.71
C LYS A 90 -1.21 14.41 16.60
N GLN A 91 -0.86 13.84 17.75
CA GLN A 91 -0.02 14.54 18.72
C GLN A 91 1.40 14.02 18.77
N GLU A 92 1.73 13.07 17.91
CA GLU A 92 3.05 12.47 17.91
C GLU A 92 3.85 12.94 16.71
N VAL A 93 5.12 13.13 16.94
CA VAL A 93 6.06 13.57 15.91
C VAL A 93 7.29 12.69 16.00
N VAL A 94 7.72 12.15 14.87
CA VAL A 94 8.92 11.33 14.77
C VAL A 94 9.82 11.94 13.72
N GLU A 95 11.09 12.08 14.04
CA GLU A 95 12.04 12.67 13.12
C GLU A 95 12.21 11.81 11.89
N ALA A 96 12.17 12.43 10.70
CA ALA A 96 12.37 11.72 9.43
C ALA A 96 13.86 11.69 9.13
N THR A 97 14.56 10.74 9.76
CA THR A 97 15.99 10.60 9.55
C THR A 97 16.28 10.14 8.13
N PRO A 98 17.52 10.33 7.65
CA PRO A 98 17.87 9.83 6.30
C PRO A 98 17.59 8.34 6.13
N GLU A 99 17.84 7.54 7.17
CA GLU A 99 17.56 6.11 7.10
C GLU A 99 16.07 5.83 6.94
N ARG A 100 15.24 6.57 7.66
CA ARG A 100 13.80 6.38 7.57
C ARG A 100 13.27 6.84 6.21
N LEU A 101 13.80 7.95 5.70
CA LEU A 101 13.40 8.43 4.39
C LEU A 101 13.79 7.45 3.29
N GLU A 102 14.98 6.84 3.41
CA GLU A 102 15.40 5.86 2.44
C GLU A 102 14.54 4.61 2.50
N ALA A 103 14.20 4.16 3.71
CA ALA A 103 13.31 3.01 3.86
C ALA A 103 11.96 3.30 3.22
N LEU A 104 11.46 4.51 3.40
CA LEU A 104 10.18 4.91 2.82
C LEU A 104 10.25 4.92 1.29
N ARG A 105 11.35 5.42 0.75
CA ARG A 105 11.53 5.46 -0.70
C ARG A 105 11.55 4.05 -1.29
N LEU A 106 12.29 3.15 -0.67
CA LEU A 106 12.37 1.77 -1.15
C LEU A 106 11.03 1.06 -1.03
N PHE A 107 10.33 1.30 0.08
CA PHE A 107 9.01 0.74 0.29
C PHE A 107 8.06 1.20 -0.83
N ARG A 108 8.06 2.48 -1.10
CA ARG A 108 7.17 3.04 -2.11
C ARG A 108 7.48 2.49 -3.50
N GLU A 109 8.76 2.45 -3.85
CA GLU A 109 9.14 1.95 -5.18
C GLU A 109 8.74 0.50 -5.37
N HIS A 110 8.97 -0.32 -4.36
CA HIS A 110 8.64 -1.74 -4.47
C HIS A 110 7.13 -1.92 -4.56
N LEU A 111 6.39 -1.19 -3.72
CA LEU A 111 4.93 -1.31 -3.73
C LEU A 111 4.34 -0.84 -5.05
N GLU A 112 4.83 0.29 -5.56
CA GLU A 112 4.33 0.79 -6.84
C GLU A 112 4.57 -0.20 -7.97
N ARG A 113 5.72 -0.87 -7.93
CA ARG A 113 6.03 -1.89 -8.93
C ARG A 113 5.05 -3.04 -8.86
N LEU A 114 4.72 -3.48 -7.66
CA LEU A 114 3.74 -4.55 -7.49
C LEU A 114 2.36 -4.13 -7.94
N LEU A 115 1.98 -2.88 -7.67
CA LEU A 115 0.66 -2.40 -8.06
C LEU A 115 0.52 -2.29 -9.57
N ARG A 116 1.62 -2.02 -10.26
CA ARG A 116 1.58 -1.96 -11.73
C ARG A 116 1.50 -3.33 -12.36
N GLY A 117 1.67 -4.38 -11.57
CA GLY A 117 1.61 -5.73 -12.08
C GLY A 117 2.78 -6.11 -12.95
N THR A 118 3.86 -5.41 -12.83
CA THR A 118 5.05 -5.72 -13.59
C THR A 118 5.81 -6.83 -12.92
N SER A 119 6.17 -7.73 -13.62
CA SER A 119 6.96 -8.80 -13.05
C SER A 119 8.39 -8.66 -13.45
#